data_965d2fa0fdf2d60354d4ae550f6157ab
#
_entry.id   965d2fa0fdf2d60354d4ae550f6157ab
#
_cell.length_a   1.000
_cell.length_b   1.000
_cell.length_c   1.000
_cell.angle_alpha   90.00
_cell.angle_beta   90.00
_cell.angle_gamma   90.00
#
_symmetry.space_group_name_H-M   'P 1'
#
loop_
_entity.id
_entity.type
_entity.pdbx_description
1 polymer ?
#
loop_
_entity_poly.entity_id
_entity_poly.type
_entity_poly.pdbx_seq_one_letter_code
_entity_poly.pdbx_strand_id
1 'polypeptide(L)'
;INEVDEGEVNEVKPLKVKAFATMDEVVEALQQSESEITIFTSGTTGQPKKVIHTVQTLTRSVRRGERYQGQVWAYAYNPTHMAGLQVFFQAFENLNTLVNVFSLTRAEIYRLVEQYGITHISATPTFYRLLLPFEQEYNSVQRITLGGEKSDQHLYDSIHCIFPQATINHAYASTEAGSLFAAKGDAFQIPIAIRDKFK
;
A
#
# COMPACT_ATOMS: atom_id res chain seq x y z
N ILE A 1 18.98 6.72 23.16
CA ILE A 1 18.20 7.94 22.82
C ILE A 1 19.26 8.96 22.49
N ASN A 2 19.63 9.08 21.21
CA ASN A 2 20.53 10.14 20.76
C ASN A 2 19.65 11.30 20.33
N GLU A 3 19.96 12.47 20.88
CA GLU A 3 19.40 13.76 20.48
C GLU A 3 19.56 13.90 18.96
N VAL A 4 18.45 14.09 18.28
CA VAL A 4 18.43 14.51 16.89
C VAL A 4 18.78 15.99 16.93
N ASP A 5 19.90 16.34 16.32
CA ASP A 5 20.35 17.70 16.09
C ASP A 5 19.20 18.50 15.47
N GLU A 6 18.72 19.52 16.18
CA GLU A 6 17.71 20.47 15.69
C GLU A 6 18.33 21.41 14.64
N GLY A 7 18.83 20.81 13.55
CA GLY A 7 19.28 21.54 12.39
C GLY A 7 18.11 22.18 11.67
N GLU A 8 18.07 23.51 11.71
CA GLU A 8 17.32 24.46 10.93
C GLU A 8 16.08 23.88 10.19
N VAL A 9 14.90 24.10 10.76
CA VAL A 9 13.64 23.97 10.04
C VAL A 9 13.68 25.01 8.91
N ASN A 10 14.19 24.62 7.75
CA ASN A 10 14.06 25.41 6.55
C ASN A 10 12.56 25.65 6.32
N GLU A 11 12.13 26.92 6.38
CA GLU A 11 10.78 27.33 6.02
C GLU A 11 10.43 26.69 4.69
N VAL A 12 9.53 25.68 4.73
CA VAL A 12 9.00 25.06 3.51
C VAL A 12 8.16 26.13 2.82
N LYS A 13 8.74 26.82 1.86
CA LYS A 13 7.99 27.78 1.03
C LYS A 13 6.87 27.00 0.33
N PRO A 14 5.59 27.43 0.47
CA PRO A 14 4.50 26.76 -0.21
C PRO A 14 4.75 26.80 -1.72
N LEU A 15 4.86 25.63 -2.33
CA LEU A 15 4.92 25.50 -3.78
C LEU A 15 3.59 26.01 -4.36
N LYS A 16 3.66 26.99 -5.25
CA LYS A 16 2.49 27.38 -6.04
C LYS A 16 2.17 26.23 -6.99
N VAL A 17 1.12 25.48 -6.67
CA VAL A 17 0.64 24.39 -7.52
C VAL A 17 -0.31 24.98 -8.58
N LYS A 18 -0.20 24.49 -9.83
CA LYS A 18 -1.18 24.81 -10.88
C LYS A 18 -2.56 24.37 -10.40
N ALA A 19 -3.55 25.24 -10.54
CA ALA A 19 -4.93 24.85 -10.30
C ALA A 19 -5.43 23.95 -11.43
N PHE A 20 -6.09 22.86 -11.07
CA PHE A 20 -6.73 21.92 -12.00
C PHE A 20 -8.25 22.04 -11.83
N ALA A 21 -9.00 21.92 -12.92
CA ALA A 21 -10.44 22.00 -12.90
C ALA A 21 -11.12 20.67 -12.55
N THR A 22 -10.46 19.55 -12.89
CA THR A 22 -10.96 18.19 -12.68
C THR A 22 -9.90 17.28 -12.07
N MET A 23 -10.34 16.18 -11.47
CA MET A 23 -9.43 15.13 -10.97
C MET A 23 -8.71 14.41 -12.11
N ASP A 24 -9.32 14.28 -13.27
CA ASP A 24 -8.69 13.65 -14.44
C ASP A 24 -7.48 14.46 -14.90
N GLU A 25 -7.58 15.80 -14.91
CA GLU A 25 -6.43 16.69 -15.20
C GLU A 25 -5.29 16.53 -14.18
N VAL A 26 -5.62 16.30 -12.90
CA VAL A 26 -4.62 16.05 -11.86
C VAL A 26 -3.92 14.71 -12.09
N VAL A 27 -4.68 13.66 -12.41
CA VAL A 27 -4.13 12.33 -12.71
C VAL A 27 -3.23 12.40 -13.94
N GLU A 28 -3.66 13.06 -15.01
CA GLU A 28 -2.88 13.22 -16.23
C GLU A 28 -1.56 13.98 -15.97
N ALA A 29 -1.64 15.12 -15.27
CA ALA A 29 -0.46 15.90 -14.91
C ALA A 29 0.52 15.11 -14.04
N LEU A 30 0.01 14.28 -13.11
CA LEU A 30 0.84 13.43 -12.28
C LEU A 30 1.54 12.35 -13.12
N GLN A 31 0.82 11.72 -14.05
CA GLN A 31 1.39 10.70 -14.96
C GLN A 31 2.49 11.26 -15.87
N GLN A 32 2.38 12.54 -16.24
CA GLN A 32 3.39 13.23 -17.05
C GLN A 32 4.53 13.83 -16.22
N SER A 33 4.47 13.74 -14.89
CA SER A 33 5.48 14.32 -14.01
C SER A 33 6.80 13.56 -14.10
N GLU A 34 7.89 14.30 -14.28
CA GLU A 34 9.28 13.82 -14.21
C GLU A 34 9.88 13.97 -12.80
N SER A 35 9.07 14.36 -11.81
CA SER A 35 9.54 14.58 -10.44
C SER A 35 10.09 13.31 -9.82
N GLU A 36 11.21 13.44 -9.14
CA GLU A 36 11.83 12.38 -8.36
C GLU A 36 11.24 12.30 -6.95
N ILE A 37 10.98 11.09 -6.50
CA ILE A 37 10.52 10.77 -5.15
C ILE A 37 11.58 9.91 -4.47
N THR A 38 12.16 10.42 -3.40
CA THR A 38 13.16 9.69 -2.61
C THR A 38 12.48 8.90 -1.50
N ILE A 39 12.77 7.59 -1.47
CA ILE A 39 12.33 6.68 -0.40
C ILE A 39 13.57 6.23 0.37
N PHE A 40 13.53 6.32 1.70
CA PHE A 40 14.58 5.78 2.56
C PHE A 40 14.17 4.40 3.08
N THR A 41 15.08 3.43 2.97
CA THR A 41 14.88 2.07 3.50
C THR A 41 15.86 1.81 4.63
N SER A 42 15.48 0.95 5.59
CA SER A 42 16.41 0.46 6.62
C SER A 42 17.45 -0.44 5.94
N GLY A 43 18.61 0.11 5.61
CA GLY A 43 19.72 -0.67 5.06
C GLY A 43 20.18 -1.76 6.04
N THR A 44 20.60 -2.93 5.53
CA THR A 44 21.16 -4.04 6.33
C THR A 44 22.44 -3.64 7.08
N THR A 45 23.07 -2.54 6.70
CA THR A 45 24.29 -1.98 7.29
C THR A 45 24.02 -0.92 8.36
N GLY A 46 22.75 -0.67 8.74
CA GLY A 46 22.36 0.34 9.74
C GLY A 46 22.24 1.77 9.20
N GLN A 47 22.76 2.05 8.02
CA GLN A 47 22.57 3.36 7.36
C GLN A 47 21.36 3.29 6.42
N PRO A 48 20.45 4.29 6.46
CA PRO A 48 19.31 4.34 5.54
C PRO A 48 19.80 4.39 4.08
N LYS A 49 19.30 3.45 3.27
CA LYS A 49 19.56 3.44 1.83
C LYS A 49 18.57 4.37 1.13
N LYS A 50 19.07 5.30 0.33
CA LYS A 50 18.29 6.17 -0.52
C LYS A 50 17.93 5.45 -1.82
N VAL A 51 16.63 5.35 -2.14
CA VAL A 51 16.13 4.84 -3.41
C VAL A 51 15.32 5.93 -4.10
N ILE A 52 15.66 6.25 -5.34
CA ILE A 52 15.01 7.29 -6.12
C ILE A 52 14.03 6.64 -7.09
N HIS A 53 12.80 7.14 -7.11
CA HIS A 53 11.74 6.76 -8.02
C HIS A 53 11.21 7.98 -8.77
N THR A 54 10.63 7.76 -9.93
CA THR A 54 9.73 8.72 -10.58
C THR A 54 8.29 8.27 -10.42
N VAL A 55 7.34 9.14 -10.72
CA VAL A 55 5.91 8.76 -10.73
C VAL A 55 5.70 7.56 -11.65
N GLN A 56 6.34 7.53 -12.83
CA GLN A 56 6.24 6.43 -13.80
C GLN A 56 6.73 5.11 -13.20
N THR A 57 7.83 5.09 -12.44
CA THR A 57 8.33 3.86 -11.81
C THR A 57 7.43 3.38 -10.67
N LEU A 58 6.82 4.30 -9.91
CA LEU A 58 5.88 3.97 -8.83
C LEU A 58 4.54 3.46 -9.36
N THR A 59 4.09 3.97 -10.49
CA THR A 59 2.79 3.65 -11.08
C THR A 59 2.81 2.50 -12.10
N ARG A 60 4.00 1.97 -12.45
CA ARG A 60 4.15 0.90 -13.46
C ARG A 60 3.32 -0.36 -13.17
N SER A 61 3.02 -0.66 -11.91
CA SER A 61 2.22 -1.80 -11.49
C SER A 61 0.76 -1.46 -11.24
N VAL A 62 0.35 -0.20 -11.38
CA VAL A 62 -1.03 0.24 -11.23
C VAL A 62 -1.89 -0.39 -12.31
N ARG A 63 -2.96 -1.02 -11.87
CA ARG A 63 -3.96 -1.62 -12.77
C ARG A 63 -5.07 -0.60 -12.99
N ARG A 64 -5.31 -0.25 -14.24
CA ARG A 64 -6.31 0.73 -14.67
C ARG A 64 -7.48 0.06 -15.39
N GLY A 65 -8.59 0.77 -15.48
CA GLY A 65 -9.79 0.35 -16.21
C GLY A 65 -11.02 0.25 -15.32
N GLU A 66 -12.20 0.18 -15.92
CA GLU A 66 -13.50 0.22 -15.24
C GLU A 66 -13.64 -0.75 -14.06
N ARG A 67 -13.11 -1.98 -14.20
CA ARG A 67 -13.13 -3.00 -13.13
C ARG A 67 -12.37 -2.64 -11.87
N TYR A 68 -11.55 -1.58 -11.91
CA TYR A 68 -10.76 -1.09 -10.76
C TYR A 68 -11.30 0.20 -10.18
N GLN A 69 -12.42 0.71 -10.73
CA GLN A 69 -13.11 1.89 -10.23
C GLN A 69 -14.17 1.52 -9.18
N GLY A 70 -14.65 2.52 -8.44
CA GLY A 70 -15.68 2.35 -7.42
C GLY A 70 -15.24 1.54 -6.20
N GLN A 71 -13.94 1.36 -6.01
CA GLN A 71 -13.38 0.64 -4.87
C GLN A 71 -13.17 1.59 -3.69
N VAL A 72 -13.31 1.05 -2.49
CA VAL A 72 -12.98 1.75 -1.24
C VAL A 72 -11.79 1.04 -0.60
N TRP A 73 -10.66 1.75 -0.54
CA TRP A 73 -9.41 1.21 -0.05
C TRP A 73 -9.10 1.64 1.38
N ALA A 74 -8.75 0.69 2.23
CA ALA A 74 -8.09 1.01 3.50
C ALA A 74 -6.63 1.38 3.25
N TYR A 75 -6.23 2.56 3.69
CA TYR A 75 -4.85 3.05 3.63
C TYR A 75 -4.13 2.70 4.93
N ALA A 76 -3.52 1.51 4.98
CA ALA A 76 -2.97 0.90 6.18
C ALA A 76 -1.43 0.98 6.28
N TYR A 77 -0.75 1.35 5.20
CA TYR A 77 0.70 1.53 5.21
C TYR A 77 1.10 2.96 5.56
N ASN A 78 2.33 3.10 6.04
CA ASN A 78 2.95 4.42 6.16
C ASN A 78 3.02 5.10 4.78
N PRO A 79 2.51 6.34 4.62
CA PRO A 79 2.47 7.06 3.35
C PRO A 79 3.85 7.28 2.69
N THR A 80 4.92 7.32 3.48
CA THR A 80 6.27 7.57 2.98
C THR A 80 7.01 6.31 2.53
N HIS A 81 6.41 5.14 2.73
CA HIS A 81 7.00 3.86 2.33
C HIS A 81 6.50 3.44 0.94
N MET A 82 7.29 2.62 0.25
CA MET A 82 6.97 2.11 -1.09
C MET A 82 5.57 1.48 -1.17
N ALA A 83 5.21 0.64 -0.20
CA ALA A 83 3.90 -0.02 -0.18
C ALA A 83 2.75 0.98 -0.02
N GLY A 84 2.93 2.03 0.81
CA GLY A 84 1.96 3.10 0.95
C GLY A 84 1.76 3.87 -0.36
N LEU A 85 2.85 4.26 -1.00
CA LEU A 85 2.79 4.94 -2.30
C LEU A 85 2.11 4.08 -3.38
N GLN A 86 2.37 2.78 -3.41
CA GLN A 86 1.72 1.87 -4.37
C GLN A 86 0.19 1.78 -4.15
N VAL A 87 -0.26 1.69 -2.90
CA VAL A 87 -1.70 1.70 -2.58
C VAL A 87 -2.32 3.05 -2.94
N PHE A 88 -1.62 4.15 -2.61
CA PHE A 88 -2.06 5.49 -2.97
C PHE A 88 -2.28 5.61 -4.48
N PHE A 89 -1.28 5.31 -5.30
CA PHE A 89 -1.39 5.44 -6.75
C PHE A 89 -2.43 4.47 -7.35
N GLN A 90 -2.57 3.25 -6.81
CA GLN A 90 -3.60 2.32 -7.26
C GLN A 90 -5.01 2.88 -7.03
N ALA A 91 -5.24 3.53 -5.90
CA ALA A 91 -6.53 4.14 -5.60
C ALA A 91 -6.72 5.45 -6.39
N PHE A 92 -5.71 6.33 -6.38
CA PHE A 92 -5.77 7.65 -6.97
C PHE A 92 -6.01 7.63 -8.49
N GLU A 93 -5.25 6.83 -9.25
CA GLU A 93 -5.37 6.76 -10.71
C GLU A 93 -6.66 6.07 -11.20
N ASN A 94 -7.39 5.40 -10.31
CA ASN A 94 -8.70 4.84 -10.60
C ASN A 94 -9.84 5.64 -9.94
N LEU A 95 -9.55 6.83 -9.39
CA LEU A 95 -10.52 7.71 -8.73
C LEU A 95 -11.30 6.99 -7.61
N ASN A 96 -10.64 6.11 -6.89
CA ASN A 96 -11.20 5.35 -5.78
C ASN A 96 -11.17 6.14 -4.47
N THR A 97 -12.03 5.76 -3.55
CA THR A 97 -12.01 6.30 -2.18
C THR A 97 -10.86 5.71 -1.39
N LEU A 98 -10.11 6.56 -0.69
CA LEU A 98 -9.03 6.17 0.21
C LEU A 98 -9.42 6.52 1.66
N VAL A 99 -9.53 5.53 2.52
CA VAL A 99 -9.86 5.69 3.94
C VAL A 99 -8.59 5.46 4.75
N ASN A 100 -8.09 6.50 5.41
CA ASN A 100 -6.89 6.38 6.22
C ASN A 100 -7.17 5.56 7.49
N VAL A 101 -6.50 4.42 7.61
CA VAL A 101 -6.55 3.54 8.79
C VAL A 101 -5.15 3.34 9.41
N PHE A 102 -4.14 4.04 8.90
CA PHE A 102 -2.77 3.96 9.41
C PHE A 102 -2.69 4.48 10.84
N SER A 103 -2.05 3.71 11.71
CA SER A 103 -1.87 4.04 13.15
C SER A 103 -3.16 4.17 13.96
N LEU A 104 -4.28 3.67 13.47
CA LEU A 104 -5.53 3.62 14.22
C LEU A 104 -5.63 2.36 15.09
N THR A 105 -6.47 2.44 16.11
CA THR A 105 -6.82 1.29 16.95
C THR A 105 -7.71 0.30 16.18
N ARG A 106 -7.72 -0.95 16.62
CA ARG A 106 -8.59 -2.00 16.06
C ARG A 106 -10.06 -1.58 15.98
N ALA A 107 -10.58 -1.00 17.05
CA ALA A 107 -11.98 -0.57 17.11
C ALA A 107 -12.30 0.53 16.08
N GLU A 108 -11.39 1.49 15.91
CA GLU A 108 -11.51 2.53 14.90
C GLU A 108 -11.46 1.96 13.48
N ILE A 109 -10.55 1.01 13.23
CA ILE A 109 -10.44 0.36 11.92
C ILE A 109 -11.75 -0.35 11.57
N TYR A 110 -12.31 -1.15 12.47
CA TYR A 110 -13.56 -1.87 12.23
C TYR A 110 -14.74 -0.91 12.02
N ARG A 111 -14.82 0.15 12.81
CA ARG A 111 -15.83 1.21 12.62
C ARG A 111 -15.73 1.83 11.22
N LEU A 112 -14.51 2.09 10.71
CA LEU A 112 -14.31 2.65 9.38
C LEU A 112 -14.60 1.64 8.27
N VAL A 113 -14.29 0.35 8.47
CA VAL A 113 -14.65 -0.72 7.53
C VAL A 113 -16.16 -0.74 7.30
N GLU A 114 -16.94 -0.66 8.38
CA GLU A 114 -18.39 -0.66 8.31
C GLU A 114 -18.94 0.66 7.76
N GLN A 115 -18.47 1.80 8.29
CA GLN A 115 -18.95 3.13 7.93
C GLN A 115 -18.79 3.46 6.45
N TYR A 116 -17.65 3.07 5.86
CA TYR A 116 -17.31 3.40 4.47
C TYR A 116 -17.49 2.23 3.51
N GLY A 117 -17.86 1.04 4.00
CA GLY A 117 -17.99 -0.15 3.17
C GLY A 117 -16.66 -0.50 2.50
N ILE A 118 -15.56 -0.52 3.26
CA ILE A 118 -14.23 -0.79 2.70
C ILE A 118 -14.24 -2.13 1.95
N THR A 119 -13.78 -2.11 0.70
CA THR A 119 -13.76 -3.26 -0.20
C THR A 119 -12.38 -3.87 -0.38
N HIS A 120 -11.31 -3.08 -0.19
CA HIS A 120 -9.93 -3.47 -0.45
C HIS A 120 -9.04 -3.07 0.73
N ILE A 121 -8.22 -4.03 1.20
CA ILE A 121 -7.22 -3.79 2.25
C ILE A 121 -5.88 -4.35 1.77
N SER A 122 -4.86 -3.50 1.71
CA SER A 122 -3.48 -3.93 1.50
C SER A 122 -2.67 -3.52 2.72
N ALA A 123 -2.08 -4.49 3.42
CA ALA A 123 -1.37 -4.24 4.67
C ALA A 123 -0.33 -5.33 4.95
N THR A 124 0.47 -5.13 6.01
CA THR A 124 1.40 -6.16 6.48
C THR A 124 0.68 -7.28 7.23
N PRO A 125 1.23 -8.50 7.29
CA PRO A 125 0.74 -9.54 8.19
C PRO A 125 0.57 -9.08 9.64
N THR A 126 1.48 -8.24 10.15
CA THR A 126 1.38 -7.65 11.49
C THR A 126 0.11 -6.82 11.65
N PHE A 127 -0.27 -6.00 10.65
CA PHE A 127 -1.53 -5.25 10.70
C PHE A 127 -2.73 -6.18 10.89
N TYR A 128 -2.81 -7.27 10.14
CA TYR A 128 -3.94 -8.22 10.28
C TYR A 128 -3.94 -8.94 11.62
N ARG A 129 -2.76 -9.26 12.20
CA ARG A 129 -2.69 -9.82 13.56
C ARG A 129 -3.22 -8.84 14.62
N LEU A 130 -3.02 -7.53 14.43
CA LEU A 130 -3.55 -6.50 15.33
C LEU A 130 -5.08 -6.35 15.26
N LEU A 131 -5.72 -6.88 14.21
CA LEU A 131 -7.18 -6.93 14.13
C LEU A 131 -7.80 -8.03 15.01
N LEU A 132 -7.01 -8.95 15.55
CA LEU A 132 -7.49 -10.00 16.45
C LEU A 132 -7.53 -9.52 17.93
N PRO A 133 -8.47 -10.04 18.74
CA PRO A 133 -9.66 -10.80 18.35
C PRO A 133 -10.69 -9.92 17.61
N PHE A 134 -11.57 -10.54 16.85
CA PHE A 134 -12.68 -9.87 16.16
C PHE A 134 -14.02 -10.23 16.82
N GLU A 135 -15.04 -9.38 16.61
CA GLU A 135 -16.36 -9.55 17.24
C GLU A 135 -17.44 -9.93 16.21
N GLN A 136 -17.23 -9.57 14.95
CA GLN A 136 -18.18 -9.82 13.86
C GLN A 136 -17.46 -9.95 12.51
N GLU A 137 -18.19 -10.47 11.51
CA GLU A 137 -17.73 -10.57 10.14
C GLU A 137 -17.98 -9.27 9.38
N TYR A 138 -17.07 -8.94 8.44
CA TYR A 138 -17.16 -7.75 7.58
C TYR A 138 -17.22 -8.16 6.13
N ASN A 139 -18.44 -8.30 5.59
CA ASN A 139 -18.72 -8.84 4.26
C ASN A 139 -18.44 -7.84 3.10
N SER A 140 -18.19 -6.57 3.40
CA SER A 140 -17.84 -5.55 2.39
C SER A 140 -16.48 -5.78 1.77
N VAL A 141 -15.54 -6.38 2.52
CA VAL A 141 -14.16 -6.58 2.07
C VAL A 141 -14.08 -7.73 1.08
N GLN A 142 -13.69 -7.42 -0.15
CA GLN A 142 -13.62 -8.34 -1.28
C GLN A 142 -12.20 -8.80 -1.59
N ARG A 143 -11.21 -7.96 -1.25
CA ARG A 143 -9.81 -8.25 -1.55
C ARG A 143 -8.89 -7.83 -0.42
N ILE A 144 -8.02 -8.76 -0.08
CA ILE A 144 -6.96 -8.58 0.89
C ILE A 144 -5.62 -8.87 0.24
N THR A 145 -4.65 -7.99 0.48
CA THR A 145 -3.26 -8.20 0.07
C THR A 145 -2.38 -8.10 1.29
N LEU A 146 -1.58 -9.16 1.52
CA LEU A 146 -0.51 -9.15 2.49
C LEU A 146 0.81 -8.81 1.80
N GLY A 147 1.63 -7.98 2.41
CA GLY A 147 2.94 -7.62 1.85
C GLY A 147 3.94 -7.19 2.91
N GLY A 148 5.23 -7.25 2.55
CA GLY A 148 6.34 -6.77 3.40
C GLY A 148 6.83 -7.71 4.48
N GLU A 149 6.07 -8.72 4.87
CA GLU A 149 6.41 -9.67 5.94
C GLU A 149 5.98 -11.09 5.56
N LYS A 150 6.53 -12.09 6.26
CA LYS A 150 6.06 -13.49 6.16
C LYS A 150 4.71 -13.63 6.84
N SER A 151 3.85 -14.46 6.26
CA SER A 151 2.59 -14.90 6.85
C SER A 151 2.56 -16.43 6.99
N ASP A 152 1.53 -16.92 7.66
CA ASP A 152 1.30 -18.34 7.92
C ASP A 152 -0.18 -18.68 7.71
N GLN A 153 -0.48 -19.99 7.63
CA GLN A 153 -1.83 -20.47 7.39
C GLN A 153 -2.81 -20.03 8.49
N HIS A 154 -2.37 -20.00 9.75
CA HIS A 154 -3.21 -19.56 10.86
C HIS A 154 -3.70 -18.10 10.67
N LEU A 155 -2.83 -17.24 10.15
CA LEU A 155 -3.23 -15.85 9.85
C LEU A 155 -4.24 -15.80 8.70
N TYR A 156 -4.06 -16.62 7.64
CA TYR A 156 -5.03 -16.69 6.54
C TYR A 156 -6.40 -17.14 7.04
N ASP A 157 -6.45 -18.18 7.88
CA ASP A 157 -7.70 -18.69 8.46
C ASP A 157 -8.38 -17.60 9.31
N SER A 158 -7.61 -16.89 10.13
CA SER A 158 -8.11 -15.78 10.95
C SER A 158 -8.66 -14.63 10.11
N ILE A 159 -7.95 -14.23 9.05
CA ILE A 159 -8.40 -13.20 8.11
C ILE A 159 -9.71 -13.64 7.43
N HIS A 160 -9.81 -14.90 7.06
CA HIS A 160 -11.00 -15.45 6.40
C HIS A 160 -12.22 -15.44 7.33
N CYS A 161 -12.01 -15.65 8.63
CA CYS A 161 -13.08 -15.51 9.62
C CYS A 161 -13.55 -14.06 9.78
N ILE A 162 -12.66 -13.07 9.67
CA ILE A 162 -13.02 -11.65 9.77
C ILE A 162 -13.69 -11.16 8.47
N PHE A 163 -13.16 -11.58 7.31
CA PHE A 163 -13.52 -11.11 5.97
C PHE A 163 -13.86 -12.27 5.05
N PRO A 164 -15.01 -12.95 5.25
CA PRO A 164 -15.32 -14.22 4.59
C PRO A 164 -15.49 -14.11 3.07
N GLN A 165 -15.79 -12.91 2.55
CA GLN A 165 -15.94 -12.67 1.11
C GLN A 165 -14.61 -12.30 0.44
N ALA A 166 -13.52 -12.14 1.21
CA ALA A 166 -12.27 -11.63 0.67
C ALA A 166 -11.45 -12.70 -0.05
N THR A 167 -10.98 -12.37 -1.23
CA THR A 167 -9.87 -13.11 -1.86
C THR A 167 -8.57 -12.62 -1.28
N ILE A 168 -7.78 -13.52 -0.68
CA ILE A 168 -6.50 -13.20 -0.04
C ILE A 168 -5.35 -13.47 -1.01
N ASN A 169 -4.48 -12.48 -1.19
CA ASN A 169 -3.26 -12.60 -1.97
C ASN A 169 -2.06 -12.18 -1.11
N HIS A 170 -0.93 -12.81 -1.32
CA HIS A 170 0.34 -12.39 -0.73
C HIS A 170 1.22 -11.78 -1.83
N ALA A 171 1.66 -10.54 -1.65
CA ALA A 171 2.51 -9.84 -2.60
C ALA A 171 3.96 -9.79 -2.10
N TYR A 172 4.89 -10.14 -2.98
CA TYR A 172 6.31 -9.93 -2.76
C TYR A 172 6.74 -8.69 -3.52
N ALA A 173 7.28 -7.73 -2.79
CA ALA A 173 7.76 -6.45 -3.33
C ALA A 173 9.04 -6.00 -2.62
N SER A 174 9.83 -5.19 -3.29
CA SER A 174 10.94 -4.47 -2.69
C SER A 174 10.88 -2.99 -3.05
N THR A 175 11.56 -2.14 -2.30
CA THR A 175 11.59 -0.70 -2.59
C THR A 175 12.25 -0.44 -3.93
N GLU A 176 13.30 -1.19 -4.28
CA GLU A 176 14.06 -1.04 -5.53
C GLU A 176 13.30 -1.52 -6.76
N ALA A 177 12.58 -2.63 -6.63
CA ALA A 177 11.94 -3.31 -7.75
C ALA A 177 10.41 -3.09 -7.81
N GLY A 178 9.79 -2.59 -6.75
CA GLY A 178 8.34 -2.53 -6.61
C GLY A 178 7.72 -3.92 -6.43
N SER A 179 6.46 -4.08 -6.84
CA SER A 179 5.79 -5.38 -6.80
C SER A 179 6.36 -6.32 -7.85
N LEU A 180 6.87 -7.48 -7.41
CA LEU A 180 7.52 -8.46 -8.27
C LEU A 180 6.56 -9.60 -8.64
N PHE A 181 5.93 -10.22 -7.66
CA PHE A 181 4.97 -11.30 -7.86
C PHE A 181 4.00 -11.39 -6.67
N ALA A 182 2.87 -12.04 -6.91
CA ALA A 182 1.88 -12.33 -5.89
C ALA A 182 1.49 -13.81 -5.96
N ALA A 183 1.18 -14.38 -4.80
CA ALA A 183 0.74 -15.76 -4.66
C ALA A 183 -0.61 -15.81 -3.93
N LYS A 184 -1.31 -16.92 -4.12
CA LYS A 184 -2.41 -17.33 -3.25
C LYS A 184 -1.83 -18.29 -2.20
N GLY A 185 -1.96 -17.92 -0.91
CA GLY A 185 -1.37 -18.67 0.19
C GLY A 185 0.06 -18.21 0.52
N ASP A 186 0.80 -19.04 1.25
CA ASP A 186 2.11 -18.73 1.83
C ASP A 186 3.31 -19.09 0.94
N ALA A 187 3.08 -19.76 -0.19
CA ALA A 187 4.13 -20.21 -1.10
C ALA A 187 4.15 -19.35 -2.39
N PHE A 188 5.31 -18.79 -2.70
CA PHE A 188 5.55 -18.07 -3.95
C PHE A 188 6.17 -19.00 -4.99
N GLN A 189 5.59 -18.99 -6.20
CA GLN A 189 6.18 -19.65 -7.36
C GLN A 189 6.81 -18.61 -8.28
N ILE A 190 8.10 -18.72 -8.54
CA ILE A 190 8.78 -17.86 -9.51
C ILE A 190 8.41 -18.39 -10.91
N PRO A 191 7.76 -17.56 -11.77
CA PRO A 191 7.47 -17.95 -13.14
C PRO A 191 8.73 -18.39 -13.89
N ILE A 192 8.67 -19.49 -14.63
CA ILE A 192 9.81 -20.06 -15.36
C ILE A 192 10.48 -19.00 -16.26
N ALA A 193 9.67 -18.15 -16.90
CA ALA A 193 10.15 -17.09 -17.80
C ALA A 193 11.08 -16.04 -17.15
N ILE A 194 11.06 -15.91 -15.82
CA ILE A 194 11.88 -14.93 -15.09
C ILE A 194 12.82 -15.58 -14.07
N ARG A 195 12.80 -16.91 -13.97
CA ARG A 195 13.57 -17.66 -12.97
C ARG A 195 15.07 -17.36 -13.01
N ASP A 196 15.63 -17.20 -14.21
CA ASP A 196 17.06 -16.94 -14.41
C ASP A 196 17.51 -15.53 -14.03
N LYS A 197 16.56 -14.61 -13.79
CA LYS A 197 16.84 -13.24 -13.32
C LYS A 197 17.00 -13.14 -11.80
N PHE A 198 16.74 -14.23 -11.07
CA PHE A 198 16.84 -14.33 -9.61
C PHE A 198 18.01 -15.21 -9.17
N LYS A 199 19.18 -15.01 -9.77
CA LYS A 199 20.43 -15.65 -9.35
C LYS A 199 21.10 -14.83 -8.25
#